data_68ce7c318998f24fade0f9d2e6cde6dc
#
_entry.id   68ce7c318998f24fade0f9d2e6cde6dc
#
_cell.length_a   1.000
_cell.length_b   1.000
_cell.length_c   1.000
_cell.angle_alpha   90.00
_cell.angle_beta   90.00
_cell.angle_gamma   90.00
#
_symmetry.space_group_name_H-M   'P 1'
#
loop_
_entity.id
_entity.type
_entity.pdbx_description
1 polymer ?
#
loop_
_entity_poly.entity_id
_entity_poly.type
_entity_poly.pdbx_seq_one_letter_code
_entity_poly.pdbx_strand_id
1 'polypeptide(L)'
;IAIVGVFFFALQYAAQAGWSAGIKRIPLAFGSWLPIAGILMLVSFFVFGHDLFHWTHHDLYDTTSHEFDSIINAKKAYFFWPLSEHPSTPVFFIARMLFFFGLWYYLFTKLRKLAFQEDLEGGTASWYNMRKLSAVFLIIFAVTSSIAAWDWVMSIDTHWFSTMFGWYVFASWWVTTLALITFITIHLKEKGLLSIVNENHLHDIGKFVFAFSVFWAYIWFSQFLLIYYANIPEETIYFVERWNNDQYGIIFFVNLFLNFVLPFLLLMPRDAKRHTAILKVVTPIVIFGHWIDFYLMITPGTLKENGGYGLVEFGTMLIYGGAFL
;
A
#
# COMPACT_ATOMS: atom_id res chain seq x y z
N ILE A 1 0.97 4.91 0.67
CA ILE A 1 0.48 5.97 1.60
C ILE A 1 -0.13 7.13 0.81
N ALA A 2 0.57 7.78 -0.14
CA ALA A 2 0.10 8.98 -0.83
C ALA A 2 -1.28 8.82 -1.49
N ILE A 3 -1.44 7.84 -2.36
CA ILE A 3 -2.71 7.60 -3.05
C ILE A 3 -3.81 7.11 -2.09
N VAL A 4 -3.44 6.37 -1.07
CA VAL A 4 -4.39 5.86 -0.07
C VAL A 4 -4.89 6.96 0.87
N GLY A 5 -4.10 8.01 1.09
CA GLY A 5 -4.60 9.25 1.73
C GLY A 5 -5.71 9.91 0.90
N VAL A 6 -5.51 10.01 -0.42
CA VAL A 6 -6.56 10.50 -1.33
C VAL A 6 -7.78 9.58 -1.33
N PHE A 7 -7.57 8.27 -1.26
CA PHE A 7 -8.65 7.29 -1.12
C PHE A 7 -9.45 7.50 0.18
N PHE A 8 -8.77 7.70 1.32
CA PHE A 8 -9.47 8.03 2.57
C PHE A 8 -10.34 9.28 2.40
N PHE A 9 -9.76 10.36 1.85
CA PHE A 9 -10.48 11.59 1.60
C PHE A 9 -11.72 11.38 0.71
N ALA A 10 -11.56 10.71 -0.41
CA ALA A 10 -12.65 10.41 -1.35
C ALA A 10 -13.72 9.51 -0.72
N LEU A 11 -13.32 8.50 0.07
CA LEU A 11 -14.24 7.61 0.77
C LEU A 11 -15.15 8.40 1.73
N GLN A 12 -14.60 9.35 2.49
CA GLN A 12 -15.39 10.15 3.43
C GLN A 12 -16.43 11.02 2.71
N TYR A 13 -16.07 11.62 1.56
CA TYR A 13 -17.04 12.40 0.76
C TYR A 13 -18.10 11.53 0.10
N ALA A 14 -17.72 10.38 -0.46
CA ALA A 14 -18.66 9.44 -1.07
C ALA A 14 -19.65 8.89 -0.03
N ALA A 15 -19.16 8.56 1.17
CA ALA A 15 -19.96 8.08 2.29
C ALA A 15 -20.72 9.19 3.04
N GLN A 16 -20.51 10.45 2.71
CA GLN A 16 -21.09 11.61 3.40
C GLN A 16 -20.76 11.67 4.90
N ALA A 17 -19.55 11.26 5.26
CA ALA A 17 -19.09 11.12 6.63
C ALA A 17 -18.62 12.47 7.19
N GLY A 18 -19.47 13.14 7.96
CA GLY A 18 -19.17 14.46 8.54
C GLY A 18 -18.13 14.45 9.66
N TRP A 19 -17.92 13.31 10.33
CA TRP A 19 -16.97 13.22 11.44
C TRP A 19 -15.52 13.53 11.04
N SER A 20 -15.16 13.23 9.79
CA SER A 20 -13.79 13.43 9.28
C SER A 20 -13.49 14.87 8.83
N ALA A 21 -14.49 15.77 8.87
CA ALA A 21 -14.33 17.15 8.38
C ALA A 21 -13.16 17.89 9.04
N GLY A 22 -12.95 17.67 10.35
CA GLY A 22 -11.85 18.29 11.10
C GLY A 22 -10.45 17.79 10.73
N ILE A 23 -10.33 16.63 10.09
CA ILE A 23 -9.06 16.00 9.72
C ILE A 23 -8.85 15.85 8.21
N LYS A 24 -9.83 16.22 7.39
CA LYS A 24 -9.86 16.00 5.93
C LYS A 24 -8.62 16.50 5.19
N ARG A 25 -7.94 17.52 5.71
CA ARG A 25 -6.76 18.15 5.10
C ARG A 25 -5.50 17.29 5.22
N ILE A 26 -5.39 16.49 6.28
CA ILE A 26 -4.22 15.61 6.51
C ILE A 26 -4.12 14.55 5.38
N PRO A 27 -5.12 13.68 5.17
CA PRO A 27 -5.06 12.68 4.11
C PRO A 27 -4.99 13.32 2.71
N LEU A 28 -5.61 14.46 2.49
CA LEU A 28 -5.53 15.17 1.22
C LEU A 28 -4.10 15.67 0.94
N ALA A 29 -3.37 16.13 1.96
CA ALA A 29 -1.99 16.59 1.80
C ALA A 29 -1.05 15.47 1.32
N PHE A 30 -1.31 14.21 1.69
CA PHE A 30 -0.52 13.06 1.25
C PHE A 30 -0.47 12.92 -0.29
N GLY A 31 -1.55 13.30 -0.98
CA GLY A 31 -1.60 13.28 -2.43
C GLY A 31 -0.54 14.16 -3.11
N SER A 32 0.00 15.16 -2.40
CA SER A 32 1.07 16.03 -2.93
C SER A 32 2.38 15.27 -3.17
N TRP A 33 2.56 14.11 -2.55
CA TRP A 33 3.70 13.22 -2.77
C TRP A 33 3.62 12.39 -4.06
N LEU A 34 2.44 12.28 -4.70
CA LEU A 34 2.24 11.42 -5.88
C LEU A 34 3.23 11.68 -7.03
N PRO A 35 3.53 12.94 -7.41
CA PRO A 35 4.50 13.18 -8.49
C PRO A 35 5.90 12.71 -8.12
N ILE A 36 6.32 12.94 -6.87
CA ILE A 36 7.64 12.51 -6.38
C ILE A 36 7.70 10.98 -6.35
N ALA A 37 6.67 10.32 -5.83
CA ALA A 37 6.57 8.86 -5.82
C ALA A 37 6.61 8.28 -7.24
N GLY A 38 5.91 8.89 -8.20
CA GLY A 38 5.94 8.47 -9.60
C GLY A 38 7.33 8.59 -10.23
N ILE A 39 8.02 9.71 -10.00
CA ILE A 39 9.39 9.90 -10.49
C ILE A 39 10.34 8.89 -9.84
N LEU A 40 10.27 8.70 -8.53
CA LEU A 40 11.10 7.74 -7.81
C LEU A 40 10.86 6.31 -8.31
N MET A 41 9.61 5.94 -8.57
CA MET A 41 9.28 4.62 -9.12
C MET A 41 9.85 4.42 -10.53
N LEU A 42 9.76 5.43 -11.39
CA LEU A 42 10.36 5.40 -12.72
C LEU A 42 11.89 5.30 -12.64
N VAL A 43 12.52 6.13 -11.81
CA VAL A 43 13.98 6.10 -11.62
C VAL A 43 14.41 4.73 -11.10
N SER A 44 13.71 4.18 -10.08
CA SER A 44 14.00 2.84 -9.55
C SER A 44 13.88 1.77 -10.62
N PHE A 45 12.87 1.85 -11.48
CA PHE A 45 12.68 0.89 -12.57
C PHE A 45 13.80 0.97 -13.61
N PHE A 46 14.20 2.18 -14.05
CA PHE A 46 15.25 2.31 -15.07
C PHE A 46 16.66 2.04 -14.55
N VAL A 47 16.92 2.29 -13.26
CA VAL A 47 18.25 2.09 -12.66
C VAL A 47 18.42 0.67 -12.13
N PHE A 48 17.40 0.12 -11.46
CA PHE A 48 17.46 -1.15 -10.75
C PHE A 48 16.48 -2.19 -11.29
N GLY A 49 15.78 -1.92 -12.39
CA GLY A 49 14.73 -2.80 -12.90
C GLY A 49 15.24 -4.18 -13.27
N HIS A 50 16.46 -4.26 -13.80
CA HIS A 50 17.10 -5.54 -14.15
C HIS A 50 17.39 -6.40 -12.91
N ASP A 51 17.78 -5.78 -11.80
CA ASP A 51 18.06 -6.49 -10.54
C ASP A 51 16.78 -6.81 -9.76
N LEU A 52 15.76 -5.91 -9.85
CA LEU A 52 14.51 -6.06 -9.10
C LEU A 52 13.49 -6.99 -9.75
N PHE A 53 13.40 -6.93 -11.08
CA PHE A 53 12.37 -7.63 -11.84
C PHE A 53 13.01 -8.71 -12.71
N HIS A 54 13.02 -9.93 -12.24
CA HIS A 54 13.61 -11.08 -12.95
C HIS A 54 13.08 -11.24 -14.38
N TRP A 55 11.80 -10.94 -14.61
CA TRP A 55 11.19 -11.00 -15.94
C TRP A 55 11.75 -9.99 -16.96
N THR A 56 12.63 -9.06 -16.59
CA THR A 56 13.30 -8.14 -17.52
C THR A 56 14.49 -8.77 -18.25
N HIS A 57 14.95 -9.94 -17.84
CA HIS A 57 16.07 -10.66 -18.45
C HIS A 57 15.66 -11.25 -19.79
N HIS A 58 16.40 -10.93 -20.86
CA HIS A 58 16.05 -11.35 -22.23
C HIS A 58 16.26 -12.84 -22.47
N ASP A 59 17.23 -13.45 -21.81
CA ASP A 59 17.59 -14.85 -21.95
C ASP A 59 16.44 -15.82 -21.55
N LEU A 60 15.53 -15.34 -20.70
CA LEU A 60 14.33 -16.07 -20.26
C LEU A 60 13.30 -16.29 -21.39
N TYR A 61 13.39 -15.53 -22.47
CA TYR A 61 12.46 -15.58 -23.62
C TYR A 61 13.05 -16.28 -24.84
N ASP A 62 14.35 -16.57 -24.84
CA ASP A 62 15.03 -17.27 -25.94
C ASP A 62 14.95 -18.78 -25.73
N THR A 63 14.19 -19.46 -26.58
CA THR A 63 14.01 -20.93 -26.55
C THR A 63 15.29 -21.71 -26.77
N THR A 64 16.37 -21.07 -27.22
CA THR A 64 17.69 -21.69 -27.41
C THR A 64 18.61 -21.48 -26.21
N SER A 65 18.24 -20.60 -25.30
CA SER A 65 19.01 -20.32 -24.06
C SER A 65 18.82 -21.41 -23.02
N HIS A 66 19.85 -21.66 -22.23
CA HIS A 66 19.76 -22.53 -21.03
C HIS A 66 18.90 -21.92 -19.92
N GLU A 67 18.68 -20.60 -19.97
CA GLU A 67 17.89 -19.85 -18.98
C GLU A 67 16.42 -19.68 -19.42
N PHE A 68 16.01 -20.32 -20.53
CA PHE A 68 14.63 -20.24 -21.00
C PHE A 68 13.61 -20.64 -19.95
N ASP A 69 12.66 -19.74 -19.65
CA ASP A 69 11.59 -19.99 -18.69
C ASP A 69 10.22 -19.94 -19.38
N SER A 70 9.56 -21.09 -19.44
CA SER A 70 8.25 -21.22 -20.11
C SER A 70 7.13 -20.45 -19.40
N ILE A 71 7.19 -20.32 -18.05
CA ILE A 71 6.19 -19.64 -17.24
C ILE A 71 6.30 -18.13 -17.46
N ILE A 72 7.54 -17.60 -17.44
CA ILE A 72 7.78 -16.17 -17.70
C ILE A 72 7.48 -15.83 -19.14
N ASN A 73 7.88 -16.69 -20.10
CA ASN A 73 7.58 -16.51 -21.53
C ASN A 73 6.07 -16.45 -21.79
N ALA A 74 5.26 -17.25 -21.10
CA ALA A 74 3.80 -17.18 -21.21
C ALA A 74 3.22 -15.83 -20.78
N LYS A 75 3.90 -15.10 -19.89
CA LYS A 75 3.49 -13.77 -19.39
C LYS A 75 4.05 -12.61 -20.22
N LYS A 76 4.86 -12.84 -21.25
CA LYS A 76 5.56 -11.79 -22.01
C LYS A 76 4.65 -10.68 -22.53
N ALA A 77 3.46 -11.03 -23.03
CA ALA A 77 2.51 -10.04 -23.52
C ALA A 77 2.03 -9.07 -22.43
N TYR A 78 1.94 -9.51 -21.18
CA TYR A 78 1.53 -8.68 -20.06
C TYR A 78 2.50 -7.53 -19.77
N PHE A 79 3.77 -7.72 -20.03
CA PHE A 79 4.82 -6.71 -19.77
C PHE A 79 5.22 -5.95 -21.04
N PHE A 80 5.38 -6.66 -22.17
CA PHE A 80 6.05 -6.16 -23.37
C PHE A 80 5.13 -5.74 -24.51
N TRP A 81 3.80 -5.96 -24.43
CA TRP A 81 2.91 -5.55 -25.53
C TRP A 81 3.15 -4.06 -25.90
N PRO A 82 3.23 -3.64 -27.17
CA PRO A 82 3.06 -4.46 -28.40
C PRO A 82 4.34 -5.16 -28.88
N LEU A 83 5.46 -5.08 -28.18
CA LEU A 83 6.76 -5.65 -28.54
C LEU A 83 6.97 -7.08 -27.98
N SER A 84 5.88 -7.83 -27.76
CA SER A 84 5.95 -9.15 -27.11
C SER A 84 6.65 -10.23 -27.94
N GLU A 85 6.76 -10.08 -29.27
CA GLU A 85 7.49 -11.02 -30.13
C GLU A 85 9.01 -10.89 -29.97
N HIS A 86 9.47 -9.67 -29.73
CA HIS A 86 10.88 -9.34 -29.47
C HIS A 86 10.93 -8.53 -28.16
N PRO A 87 10.91 -9.18 -27.00
CA PRO A 87 10.82 -8.51 -25.71
C PRO A 87 12.11 -7.75 -25.40
N SER A 88 12.19 -6.49 -25.83
CA SER A 88 13.33 -5.61 -25.59
C SER A 88 13.03 -4.54 -24.55
N THR A 89 11.89 -3.88 -24.67
CA THR A 89 11.46 -2.82 -23.77
C THR A 89 10.06 -3.12 -23.24
N PRO A 90 9.84 -3.10 -21.93
CA PRO A 90 8.53 -3.42 -21.34
C PRO A 90 7.56 -2.23 -21.45
N VAL A 91 7.18 -1.93 -22.71
CA VAL A 91 6.37 -0.74 -23.06
C VAL A 91 5.05 -0.73 -22.30
N PHE A 92 4.37 -1.87 -22.22
CA PHE A 92 3.06 -1.94 -21.60
C PHE A 92 3.13 -1.76 -20.06
N PHE A 93 4.17 -2.29 -19.42
CA PHE A 93 4.41 -2.06 -18.00
C PHE A 93 4.67 -0.58 -17.70
N ILE A 94 5.56 0.07 -18.47
CA ILE A 94 5.89 1.49 -18.32
C ILE A 94 4.65 2.36 -18.61
N ALA A 95 3.90 2.04 -19.67
CA ALA A 95 2.69 2.77 -20.03
C ALA A 95 1.63 2.71 -18.91
N ARG A 96 1.41 1.53 -18.30
CA ARG A 96 0.51 1.39 -17.15
C ARG A 96 0.98 2.21 -15.95
N MET A 97 2.27 2.17 -15.64
CA MET A 97 2.86 2.96 -14.54
C MET A 97 2.61 4.45 -14.73
N LEU A 98 2.94 4.98 -15.92
CA LEU A 98 2.72 6.40 -16.25
C LEU A 98 1.23 6.75 -16.21
N PHE A 99 0.38 5.89 -16.76
CA PHE A 99 -1.06 6.10 -16.79
C PHE A 99 -1.66 6.13 -15.38
N PHE A 100 -1.28 5.21 -14.49
CA PHE A 100 -1.81 5.16 -13.13
C PHE A 100 -1.38 6.39 -12.32
N PHE A 101 -0.10 6.73 -12.31
CA PHE A 101 0.38 7.93 -11.60
C PHE A 101 -0.22 9.22 -12.18
N GLY A 102 -0.30 9.33 -13.51
CA GLY A 102 -0.90 10.48 -14.18
C GLY A 102 -2.40 10.63 -13.87
N LEU A 103 -3.16 9.54 -13.93
CA LEU A 103 -4.58 9.52 -13.63
C LEU A 103 -4.85 9.83 -12.14
N TRP A 104 -4.10 9.22 -11.23
CA TRP A 104 -4.22 9.47 -9.80
C TRP A 104 -3.89 10.92 -9.44
N TYR A 105 -2.82 11.47 -10.02
CA TYR A 105 -2.44 12.86 -9.80
C TYR A 105 -3.47 13.83 -10.38
N TYR A 106 -4.00 13.55 -11.57
CA TYR A 106 -5.06 14.35 -12.18
C TYR A 106 -6.32 14.39 -11.29
N LEU A 107 -6.79 13.24 -10.83
CA LEU A 107 -7.97 13.17 -9.96
C LEU A 107 -7.71 13.83 -8.60
N PHE A 108 -6.55 13.62 -8.02
CA PHE A 108 -6.13 14.30 -6.80
C PHE A 108 -6.15 15.81 -6.94
N THR A 109 -5.59 16.37 -8.01
CA THR A 109 -5.56 17.83 -8.23
C THR A 109 -6.96 18.40 -8.38
N LYS A 110 -7.87 17.68 -9.02
CA LYS A 110 -9.29 18.07 -9.12
C LYS A 110 -9.98 18.02 -7.75
N LEU A 111 -9.80 16.96 -6.97
CA LEU A 111 -10.34 16.85 -5.62
C LEU A 111 -9.78 17.95 -4.71
N ARG A 112 -8.47 18.20 -4.77
CA ARG A 112 -7.81 19.27 -4.03
C ARG A 112 -8.39 20.65 -4.38
N LYS A 113 -8.55 20.93 -5.68
CA LYS A 113 -9.14 22.21 -6.13
C LYS A 113 -10.55 22.42 -5.57
N LEU A 114 -11.41 21.40 -5.68
CA LEU A 114 -12.78 21.47 -5.14
C LEU A 114 -12.80 21.63 -3.61
N ALA A 115 -11.87 20.98 -2.91
CA ALA A 115 -11.75 21.09 -1.46
C ALA A 115 -11.33 22.51 -1.02
N PHE A 116 -10.46 23.19 -1.78
CA PHE A 116 -10.13 24.59 -1.52
C PHE A 116 -11.28 25.54 -1.88
N GLN A 117 -12.01 25.27 -2.97
CA GLN A 117 -13.19 26.06 -3.33
C GLN A 117 -14.29 25.96 -2.26
N GLU A 118 -14.52 24.75 -1.70
CA GLU A 118 -15.46 24.56 -0.59
C GLU A 118 -15.12 25.44 0.62
N ASP A 119 -13.83 25.56 0.95
CA ASP A 119 -13.41 26.38 2.09
C ASP A 119 -13.51 27.89 1.84
N LEU A 120 -13.34 28.35 0.58
CA LEU A 120 -13.36 29.76 0.21
C LEU A 120 -14.77 30.29 -0.07
N GLU A 121 -15.55 29.52 -0.83
CA GLU A 121 -16.88 29.97 -1.33
C GLU A 121 -17.99 29.58 -0.36
N GLY A 122 -17.78 28.54 0.45
CA GLY A 122 -18.83 27.95 1.28
C GLY A 122 -19.92 27.27 0.45
N GLY A 123 -21.06 26.98 1.07
CA GLY A 123 -22.21 26.38 0.41
C GLY A 123 -22.04 24.91 0.08
N THR A 124 -22.99 24.35 -0.69
CA THR A 124 -23.09 22.93 -0.96
C THR A 124 -22.65 22.51 -2.36
N ALA A 125 -22.47 23.43 -3.29
CA ALA A 125 -22.19 23.15 -4.70
C ALA A 125 -20.85 22.41 -4.87
N SER A 126 -19.77 22.92 -4.26
CA SER A 126 -18.44 22.28 -4.29
C SER A 126 -18.46 20.92 -3.60
N TRP A 127 -19.21 20.77 -2.52
CA TRP A 127 -19.41 19.50 -1.84
C TRP A 127 -20.09 18.44 -2.72
N TYR A 128 -21.17 18.79 -3.45
CA TYR A 128 -21.82 17.86 -4.39
C TYR A 128 -20.90 17.44 -5.52
N ASN A 129 -20.12 18.36 -6.08
CA ASN A 129 -19.16 18.06 -7.14
C ASN A 129 -18.03 17.17 -6.62
N MET A 130 -17.54 17.42 -5.41
CA MET A 130 -16.52 16.60 -4.76
C MET A 130 -17.03 15.19 -4.48
N ARG A 131 -18.27 15.03 -4.02
CA ARG A 131 -18.91 13.73 -3.80
C ARG A 131 -18.99 12.92 -5.10
N LYS A 132 -19.41 13.52 -6.22
CA LYS A 132 -19.47 12.86 -7.54
C LYS A 132 -18.08 12.43 -7.99
N LEU A 133 -17.10 13.34 -7.92
CA LEU A 133 -15.74 13.04 -8.32
C LEU A 133 -15.09 11.97 -7.43
N SER A 134 -15.40 11.98 -6.13
CA SER A 134 -14.95 10.96 -5.19
C SER A 134 -15.48 9.57 -5.54
N ALA A 135 -16.75 9.45 -5.93
CA ALA A 135 -17.31 8.17 -6.37
C ALA A 135 -16.58 7.63 -7.62
N VAL A 136 -16.31 8.50 -8.60
CA VAL A 136 -15.53 8.13 -9.80
C VAL A 136 -14.10 7.71 -9.41
N PHE A 137 -13.45 8.47 -8.52
CA PHE A 137 -12.12 8.14 -8.04
C PHE A 137 -12.07 6.77 -7.37
N LEU A 138 -13.04 6.43 -6.52
CA LEU A 138 -13.08 5.14 -5.81
C LEU A 138 -13.15 3.95 -6.78
N ILE A 139 -13.96 4.04 -7.83
CA ILE A 139 -14.06 2.99 -8.86
C ILE A 139 -12.72 2.83 -9.59
N ILE A 140 -12.13 3.93 -10.04
CA ILE A 140 -10.84 3.94 -10.73
C ILE A 140 -9.74 3.39 -9.81
N PHE A 141 -9.70 3.84 -8.56
CA PHE A 141 -8.74 3.39 -7.58
C PHE A 141 -8.85 1.89 -7.31
N ALA A 142 -10.05 1.33 -7.17
CA ALA A 142 -10.25 -0.10 -6.91
C ALA A 142 -9.60 -0.97 -8.00
N VAL A 143 -9.78 -0.60 -9.27
CA VAL A 143 -9.19 -1.34 -10.39
C VAL A 143 -7.67 -1.11 -10.48
N THR A 144 -7.26 0.16 -10.49
CA THR A 144 -5.85 0.51 -10.72
C THR A 144 -4.93 0.13 -9.57
N SER A 145 -5.41 0.15 -8.32
CA SER A 145 -4.62 -0.26 -7.15
C SER A 145 -4.35 -1.76 -7.13
N SER A 146 -5.31 -2.58 -7.56
CA SER A 146 -5.12 -4.02 -7.68
C SER A 146 -4.09 -4.36 -8.76
N ILE A 147 -4.20 -3.73 -9.94
CA ILE A 147 -3.22 -3.92 -11.02
C ILE A 147 -1.84 -3.41 -10.59
N ALA A 148 -1.78 -2.25 -9.93
CA ALA A 148 -0.51 -1.71 -9.41
C ALA A 148 0.15 -2.65 -8.38
N ALA A 149 -0.62 -3.32 -7.52
CA ALA A 149 -0.09 -4.31 -6.59
C ALA A 149 0.49 -5.53 -7.32
N TRP A 150 -0.15 -5.99 -8.39
CA TRP A 150 0.37 -7.08 -9.23
C TRP A 150 1.61 -6.65 -10.02
N ASP A 151 1.60 -5.43 -10.60
CA ASP A 151 2.71 -4.92 -11.41
C ASP A 151 3.96 -4.61 -10.57
N TRP A 152 3.80 -3.97 -9.42
CA TRP A 152 4.93 -3.35 -8.71
C TRP A 152 5.41 -4.15 -7.51
N VAL A 153 4.59 -5.06 -6.98
CA VAL A 153 4.94 -5.87 -5.81
C VAL A 153 4.98 -7.35 -6.18
N MET A 154 3.88 -7.90 -6.71
CA MET A 154 3.81 -9.33 -7.00
C MET A 154 4.73 -9.74 -8.15
N SER A 155 4.90 -8.90 -9.18
CA SER A 155 5.71 -9.23 -10.35
C SER A 155 7.22 -9.33 -10.04
N ILE A 156 7.64 -8.89 -8.87
CA ILE A 156 9.02 -9.07 -8.39
C ILE A 156 9.32 -10.57 -8.21
N ASP A 157 8.37 -11.33 -7.63
CA ASP A 157 8.40 -12.80 -7.59
C ASP A 157 7.58 -13.34 -8.78
N THR A 158 8.22 -13.45 -9.95
CA THR A 158 7.52 -13.66 -11.24
C THR A 158 6.87 -15.03 -11.37
N HIS A 159 7.37 -16.04 -10.68
CA HIS A 159 6.85 -17.40 -10.74
C HIS A 159 5.56 -17.57 -9.95
N TRP A 160 5.45 -16.85 -8.84
CA TRP A 160 4.29 -16.90 -7.97
C TRP A 160 3.21 -15.90 -8.38
N PHE A 161 1.94 -16.25 -8.16
CA PHE A 161 0.81 -15.33 -8.38
C PHE A 161 -0.36 -15.67 -7.46
N SER A 162 -1.12 -14.63 -7.07
CA SER A 162 -2.37 -14.78 -6.35
C SER A 162 -3.28 -13.58 -6.62
N THR A 163 -4.55 -13.84 -6.92
CA THR A 163 -5.56 -12.78 -7.10
C THR A 163 -5.85 -12.04 -5.80
N MET A 164 -5.80 -12.75 -4.67
CA MET A 164 -5.96 -12.17 -3.32
C MET A 164 -4.84 -11.20 -2.94
N PHE A 165 -3.69 -11.27 -3.59
CA PHE A 165 -2.54 -10.44 -3.26
C PHE A 165 -2.82 -8.95 -3.43
N GLY A 166 -3.63 -8.55 -4.42
CA GLY A 166 -4.07 -7.16 -4.56
C GLY A 166 -4.85 -6.64 -3.34
N TRP A 167 -5.72 -7.47 -2.78
CA TRP A 167 -6.46 -7.15 -1.55
C TRP A 167 -5.55 -7.10 -0.31
N TYR A 168 -4.57 -7.99 -0.26
CA TYR A 168 -3.60 -8.04 0.82
C TYR A 168 -2.73 -6.78 0.85
N VAL A 169 -2.18 -6.38 -0.30
CA VAL A 169 -1.42 -5.13 -0.45
C VAL A 169 -2.28 -3.92 -0.11
N PHE A 170 -3.54 -3.88 -0.58
CA PHE A 170 -4.47 -2.80 -0.24
C PHE A 170 -4.71 -2.73 1.28
N ALA A 171 -4.97 -3.85 1.94
CA ALA A 171 -5.21 -3.89 3.38
C ALA A 171 -4.01 -3.32 4.16
N SER A 172 -2.79 -3.71 3.78
CA SER A 172 -1.55 -3.20 4.37
C SER A 172 -1.37 -1.68 4.15
N TRP A 173 -1.57 -1.19 2.92
CA TRP A 173 -1.53 0.25 2.63
C TRP A 173 -2.57 1.04 3.43
N TRP A 174 -3.76 0.49 3.53
CA TRP A 174 -4.88 1.13 4.19
C TRP A 174 -4.65 1.31 5.68
N VAL A 175 -4.27 0.24 6.38
CA VAL A 175 -3.98 0.29 7.83
C VAL A 175 -2.82 1.23 8.13
N THR A 176 -1.74 1.14 7.35
CA THR A 176 -0.59 2.06 7.48
C THR A 176 -1.01 3.52 7.35
N THR A 177 -1.82 3.82 6.34
CA THR A 177 -2.29 5.20 6.10
C THR A 177 -3.20 5.69 7.23
N LEU A 178 -4.11 4.85 7.72
CA LEU A 178 -4.97 5.17 8.87
C LEU A 178 -4.14 5.44 10.13
N ALA A 179 -3.15 4.61 10.41
CA ALA A 179 -2.24 4.80 11.53
C ALA A 179 -1.45 6.12 11.41
N LEU A 180 -0.97 6.45 10.22
CA LEU A 180 -0.23 7.69 9.97
C LEU A 180 -1.14 8.93 10.08
N ILE A 181 -2.36 8.91 9.53
CA ILE A 181 -3.34 9.99 9.70
C ILE A 181 -3.62 10.20 11.19
N THR A 182 -3.81 9.10 11.93
CA THR A 182 -4.06 9.17 13.38
C THR A 182 -2.89 9.80 14.11
N PHE A 183 -1.66 9.37 13.85
CA PHE A 183 -0.45 9.89 14.47
C PHE A 183 -0.26 11.38 14.22
N ILE A 184 -0.39 11.82 12.95
CA ILE A 184 -0.27 13.24 12.58
C ILE A 184 -1.40 14.06 13.20
N THR A 185 -2.63 13.53 13.21
CA THR A 185 -3.79 14.22 13.83
C THR A 185 -3.53 14.51 15.29
N ILE A 186 -3.00 13.54 16.05
CA ILE A 186 -2.68 13.72 17.47
C ILE A 186 -1.58 14.76 17.64
N HIS A 187 -0.52 14.68 16.85
CA HIS A 187 0.60 15.61 16.93
C HIS A 187 0.18 17.07 16.65
N LEU A 188 -0.64 17.29 15.62
CA LEU A 188 -1.19 18.60 15.29
C LEU A 188 -2.17 19.10 16.36
N LYS A 189 -2.98 18.22 16.94
CA LYS A 189 -3.88 18.56 18.05
C LYS A 189 -3.12 19.04 19.27
N GLU A 190 -2.05 18.34 19.67
CA GLU A 190 -1.21 18.72 20.80
C GLU A 190 -0.49 20.06 20.59
N LYS A 191 -0.18 20.40 19.33
CA LYS A 191 0.36 21.73 18.98
C LYS A 191 -0.72 22.82 18.91
N GLY A 192 -1.99 22.52 19.22
CA GLY A 192 -3.10 23.48 19.19
C GLY A 192 -3.61 23.83 17.78
N LEU A 193 -3.11 23.18 16.73
CA LEU A 193 -3.48 23.48 15.33
C LEU A 193 -4.83 22.89 14.90
N LEU A 194 -5.36 21.92 15.65
CA LEU A 194 -6.62 21.23 15.37
C LEU A 194 -7.58 21.34 16.57
N SER A 195 -8.03 22.56 16.87
CA SER A 195 -8.93 22.83 18.01
C SER A 195 -10.30 22.15 17.89
N ILE A 196 -10.76 21.88 16.68
CA ILE A 196 -12.04 21.20 16.42
C ILE A 196 -11.97 19.69 16.73
N VAL A 197 -10.78 19.09 16.74
CA VAL A 197 -10.60 17.65 16.98
C VAL A 197 -10.68 17.32 18.46
N ASN A 198 -11.71 16.58 18.83
CA ASN A 198 -11.96 16.11 20.20
C ASN A 198 -11.73 14.58 20.32
N GLU A 199 -12.00 14.02 21.50
CA GLU A 199 -11.87 12.60 21.77
C GLU A 199 -12.76 11.70 20.91
N ASN A 200 -13.92 12.21 20.45
CA ASN A 200 -14.81 11.44 19.59
C ASN A 200 -14.19 11.23 18.20
N HIS A 201 -13.54 12.26 17.64
CA HIS A 201 -12.80 12.13 16.38
C HIS A 201 -11.63 11.12 16.51
N LEU A 202 -10.91 11.15 17.63
CA LEU A 202 -9.85 10.16 17.91
C LEU A 202 -10.43 8.76 18.06
N HIS A 203 -11.56 8.63 18.73
CA HIS A 203 -12.27 7.36 18.84
C HIS A 203 -12.71 6.83 17.47
N ASP A 204 -13.22 7.69 16.59
CA ASP A 204 -13.67 7.29 15.26
C ASP A 204 -12.51 6.79 14.39
N ILE A 205 -11.41 7.54 14.32
CA ILE A 205 -10.24 7.08 13.57
C ILE A 205 -9.56 5.88 14.23
N GLY A 206 -9.54 5.80 15.56
CA GLY A 206 -9.04 4.64 16.30
C GLY A 206 -9.85 3.36 16.05
N LYS A 207 -11.17 3.49 15.83
CA LYS A 207 -12.01 2.35 15.36
C LYS A 207 -11.58 1.88 13.97
N PHE A 208 -11.26 2.79 13.07
CA PHE A 208 -10.76 2.42 11.75
C PHE A 208 -9.43 1.67 11.84
N VAL A 209 -8.46 2.16 12.62
CA VAL A 209 -7.19 1.44 12.83
C VAL A 209 -7.46 0.05 13.40
N PHE A 210 -8.28 -0.07 14.44
CA PHE A 210 -8.64 -1.36 15.03
C PHE A 210 -9.31 -2.31 14.04
N ALA A 211 -10.38 -1.87 13.38
CA ALA A 211 -11.19 -2.71 12.50
C ALA A 211 -10.39 -3.16 11.27
N PHE A 212 -9.55 -2.28 10.72
CA PHE A 212 -8.78 -2.62 9.53
C PHE A 212 -7.50 -3.39 9.85
N SER A 213 -6.97 -3.34 11.07
CA SER A 213 -5.97 -4.33 11.52
C SER A 213 -6.56 -5.74 11.58
N VAL A 214 -7.81 -5.87 12.03
CA VAL A 214 -8.55 -7.15 11.97
C VAL A 214 -8.80 -7.58 10.52
N PHE A 215 -9.21 -6.64 9.66
CA PHE A 215 -9.42 -6.91 8.23
C PHE A 215 -8.14 -7.34 7.52
N TRP A 216 -7.00 -6.71 7.81
CA TRP A 216 -5.69 -7.13 7.29
C TRP A 216 -5.37 -8.57 7.70
N ALA A 217 -5.53 -8.89 8.98
CA ALA A 217 -5.30 -10.25 9.48
C ALA A 217 -6.24 -11.28 8.82
N TYR A 218 -7.50 -10.91 8.59
CA TYR A 218 -8.48 -11.74 7.88
C TYR A 218 -8.02 -12.02 6.43
N ILE A 219 -7.61 -11.01 5.67
CA ILE A 219 -7.15 -11.17 4.29
C ILE A 219 -5.86 -12.00 4.25
N TRP A 220 -4.90 -11.69 5.13
CA TRP A 220 -3.65 -12.43 5.26
C TRP A 220 -3.88 -13.92 5.57
N PHE A 221 -4.72 -14.19 6.57
CA PHE A 221 -5.06 -15.56 6.97
C PHE A 221 -5.90 -16.28 5.91
N SER A 222 -6.81 -15.59 5.24
CA SER A 222 -7.61 -16.18 4.14
C SER A 222 -6.73 -16.63 2.99
N GLN A 223 -5.73 -15.83 2.61
CA GLN A 223 -4.76 -16.20 1.57
C GLN A 223 -3.97 -17.44 2.01
N PHE A 224 -3.47 -17.46 3.23
CA PHE A 224 -2.78 -18.61 3.80
C PHE A 224 -3.67 -19.87 3.77
N LEU A 225 -4.90 -19.75 4.26
CA LEU A 225 -5.83 -20.88 4.37
C LEU A 225 -6.20 -21.46 3.00
N LEU A 226 -6.46 -20.62 2.01
CA LEU A 226 -6.79 -21.06 0.65
C LEU A 226 -5.62 -21.84 0.01
N ILE A 227 -4.40 -21.31 0.12
CA ILE A 227 -3.20 -21.96 -0.41
C ILE A 227 -2.89 -23.25 0.36
N TYR A 228 -3.00 -23.23 1.68
CA TYR A 228 -2.81 -24.40 2.52
C TYR A 228 -3.82 -25.52 2.19
N TYR A 229 -5.09 -25.16 1.99
CA TYR A 229 -6.15 -26.12 1.70
C TYR A 229 -6.04 -26.72 0.30
N ALA A 230 -5.71 -25.90 -0.71
CA ALA A 230 -5.51 -26.35 -2.08
C ALA A 230 -4.24 -27.19 -2.22
N ASN A 231 -3.21 -26.88 -1.44
CA ASN A 231 -1.91 -27.59 -1.39
C ASN A 231 -1.26 -27.79 -2.77
N ILE A 232 -1.35 -26.77 -3.62
CA ILE A 232 -0.73 -26.75 -4.94
C ILE A 232 0.75 -26.36 -4.75
N PRO A 233 1.73 -27.17 -5.19
CA PRO A 233 3.15 -26.93 -4.94
C PRO A 233 3.63 -25.53 -5.38
N GLU A 234 3.18 -25.07 -6.55
CA GLU A 234 3.53 -23.78 -7.14
C GLU A 234 3.03 -22.58 -6.30
N GLU A 235 1.94 -22.76 -5.55
CA GLU A 235 1.37 -21.72 -4.69
C GLU A 235 1.92 -21.78 -3.26
N THR A 236 2.15 -22.99 -2.73
CA THR A 236 2.58 -23.19 -1.33
C THR A 236 3.99 -22.66 -1.07
N ILE A 237 4.84 -22.59 -2.09
CA ILE A 237 6.22 -22.11 -1.99
C ILE A 237 6.30 -20.74 -1.33
N TYR A 238 5.32 -19.86 -1.56
CA TYR A 238 5.26 -18.53 -0.98
C TYR A 238 5.29 -18.55 0.55
N PHE A 239 4.52 -19.44 1.17
CA PHE A 239 4.48 -19.56 2.63
C PHE A 239 5.63 -20.40 3.18
N VAL A 240 6.07 -21.43 2.43
CA VAL A 240 7.21 -22.26 2.83
C VAL A 240 8.48 -21.42 2.96
N GLU A 241 8.77 -20.55 2.02
CA GLU A 241 9.93 -19.65 2.06
C GLU A 241 9.87 -18.65 3.21
N ARG A 242 8.67 -18.25 3.64
CA ARG A 242 8.46 -17.28 4.72
C ARG A 242 8.36 -17.91 6.11
N TRP A 243 7.81 -19.09 6.21
CA TRP A 243 7.56 -19.74 7.49
C TRP A 243 8.70 -20.69 7.88
N ASN A 244 9.16 -21.51 6.93
CA ASN A 244 10.09 -22.62 7.20
C ASN A 244 11.56 -22.22 7.01
N ASN A 245 11.86 -20.96 6.90
CA ASN A 245 13.19 -20.42 6.72
C ASN A 245 13.68 -19.82 8.03
N ASP A 246 14.90 -20.16 8.45
CA ASP A 246 15.51 -19.67 9.70
C ASP A 246 15.63 -18.13 9.74
N GLN A 247 15.75 -17.48 8.58
CA GLN A 247 15.86 -16.02 8.51
C GLN A 247 14.51 -15.31 8.64
N TYR A 248 13.45 -15.86 8.04
CA TYR A 248 12.15 -15.16 7.93
C TYR A 248 11.10 -15.67 8.91
N GLY A 249 11.24 -16.90 9.43
CA GLY A 249 10.22 -17.54 10.27
C GLY A 249 9.86 -16.73 11.53
N ILE A 250 10.87 -16.22 12.24
CA ILE A 250 10.64 -15.36 13.42
C ILE A 250 9.94 -14.07 13.00
N ILE A 251 10.38 -13.46 11.89
CA ILE A 251 9.86 -12.20 11.39
C ILE A 251 8.41 -12.34 10.92
N PHE A 252 8.05 -13.49 10.34
CA PHE A 252 6.70 -13.83 9.95
C PHE A 252 5.72 -13.77 11.14
N PHE A 253 6.09 -14.32 12.29
CA PHE A 253 5.27 -14.23 13.50
C PHE A 253 5.30 -12.85 14.16
N VAL A 254 6.44 -12.15 14.12
CA VAL A 254 6.56 -10.75 14.55
C VAL A 254 5.63 -9.85 13.73
N ASN A 255 5.55 -10.06 12.42
CA ASN A 255 4.63 -9.34 11.55
C ASN A 255 3.17 -9.51 12.01
N LEU A 256 2.72 -10.74 12.25
CA LEU A 256 1.38 -11.01 12.77
C LEU A 256 1.14 -10.36 14.13
N PHE A 257 2.14 -10.40 15.02
CA PHE A 257 2.02 -9.82 16.35
C PHE A 257 1.88 -8.28 16.29
N LEU A 258 2.70 -7.59 15.51
CA LEU A 258 2.70 -6.13 15.43
C LEU A 258 1.47 -5.57 14.68
N ASN A 259 0.99 -6.26 13.65
CA ASN A 259 -0.08 -5.75 12.80
C ASN A 259 -1.48 -6.20 13.22
N PHE A 260 -1.58 -7.26 14.01
CA PHE A 260 -2.87 -7.78 14.47
C PHE A 260 -2.95 -7.91 15.99
N VAL A 261 -2.13 -8.78 16.62
CA VAL A 261 -2.29 -9.13 18.03
C VAL A 261 -2.19 -7.90 18.93
N LEU A 262 -1.16 -7.09 18.72
CA LEU A 262 -0.91 -5.90 19.54
C LEU A 262 -2.00 -4.83 19.34
N PRO A 263 -2.33 -4.35 18.12
CA PRO A 263 -3.39 -3.36 17.94
C PRO A 263 -4.76 -3.92 18.36
N PHE A 264 -5.03 -5.22 18.17
CA PHE A 264 -6.26 -5.85 18.62
C PHE A 264 -6.42 -5.75 20.14
N LEU A 265 -5.41 -6.16 20.92
CA LEU A 265 -5.48 -6.15 22.37
C LEU A 265 -5.48 -4.72 22.93
N LEU A 266 -4.62 -3.84 22.42
CA LEU A 266 -4.49 -2.48 22.95
C LEU A 266 -5.66 -1.57 22.57
N LEU A 267 -6.24 -1.73 21.38
CA LEU A 267 -7.34 -0.90 20.90
C LEU A 267 -8.73 -1.53 21.12
N MET A 268 -8.83 -2.72 21.74
CA MET A 268 -10.12 -3.33 22.05
C MET A 268 -10.99 -2.45 22.96
N PRO A 269 -10.49 -1.90 24.09
CA PRO A 269 -11.28 -1.05 24.96
C PRO A 269 -11.67 0.26 24.27
N ARG A 270 -12.90 0.75 24.57
CA ARG A 270 -13.40 2.03 24.02
C ARG A 270 -12.49 3.20 24.39
N ASP A 271 -12.05 3.25 25.64
CA ASP A 271 -11.25 4.36 26.17
C ASP A 271 -9.85 4.41 25.55
N ALA A 272 -9.24 3.27 25.25
CA ALA A 272 -7.94 3.20 24.59
C ALA A 272 -7.92 3.97 23.25
N LYS A 273 -9.03 3.95 22.49
CA LYS A 273 -9.17 4.68 21.23
C LYS A 273 -9.43 6.19 21.40
N ARG A 274 -9.66 6.65 22.63
CA ARG A 274 -9.88 8.07 22.99
C ARG A 274 -8.62 8.73 23.55
N HIS A 275 -7.74 7.92 24.15
CA HIS A 275 -6.51 8.43 24.78
C HIS A 275 -5.38 8.62 23.77
N THR A 276 -4.93 9.85 23.65
CA THR A 276 -3.80 10.23 22.78
C THR A 276 -2.54 9.42 23.10
N ALA A 277 -2.26 9.15 24.37
CA ALA A 277 -1.06 8.41 24.79
C ALA A 277 -1.02 6.98 24.22
N ILE A 278 -2.16 6.26 24.25
CA ILE A 278 -2.24 4.89 23.72
C ILE A 278 -2.11 4.90 22.19
N LEU A 279 -2.86 5.79 21.52
CA LEU A 279 -2.80 5.89 20.07
C LEU A 279 -1.42 6.32 19.58
N LYS A 280 -0.69 7.19 20.30
CA LYS A 280 0.70 7.58 19.96
C LYS A 280 1.69 6.43 20.05
N VAL A 281 1.42 5.43 20.85
CA VAL A 281 2.26 4.23 20.94
C VAL A 281 1.87 3.21 19.89
N VAL A 282 0.57 2.96 19.72
CA VAL A 282 0.10 1.91 18.81
C VAL A 282 0.33 2.28 17.35
N THR A 283 0.10 3.54 16.95
CA THR A 283 0.17 3.92 15.54
C THR A 283 1.57 3.80 14.93
N PRO A 284 2.68 4.23 15.56
CA PRO A 284 4.01 3.97 15.03
C PRO A 284 4.38 2.49 14.97
N ILE A 285 3.92 1.69 15.94
CA ILE A 285 4.15 0.25 15.95
C ILE A 285 3.47 -0.41 14.74
N VAL A 286 2.22 -0.02 14.45
CA VAL A 286 1.48 -0.52 13.29
C VAL A 286 2.15 -0.08 11.97
N ILE A 287 2.61 1.18 11.87
CA ILE A 287 3.33 1.66 10.70
C ILE A 287 4.61 0.85 10.47
N PHE A 288 5.37 0.61 11.54
CA PHE A 288 6.59 -0.20 11.48
C PHE A 288 6.27 -1.67 11.15
N GLY A 289 5.22 -2.23 11.75
CA GLY A 289 4.77 -3.58 11.46
C GLY A 289 4.41 -3.78 9.98
N HIS A 290 3.71 -2.81 9.36
CA HIS A 290 3.40 -2.90 7.93
C HIS A 290 4.61 -2.64 7.01
N TRP A 291 5.63 -1.95 7.48
CA TRP A 291 6.91 -1.92 6.76
C TRP A 291 7.56 -3.33 6.75
N ILE A 292 7.54 -4.04 7.89
CA ILE A 292 7.94 -5.46 7.95
C ILE A 292 7.08 -6.32 7.02
N ASP A 293 5.78 -6.06 6.94
CA ASP A 293 4.86 -6.77 6.06
C ASP A 293 5.26 -6.66 4.59
N PHE A 294 5.58 -5.45 4.12
CA PHE A 294 6.09 -5.24 2.77
C PHE A 294 7.45 -5.91 2.54
N TYR A 295 8.33 -5.89 3.52
CA TYR A 295 9.58 -6.62 3.46
C TYR A 295 9.33 -8.12 3.25
N LEU A 296 8.41 -8.73 4.02
CA LEU A 296 8.03 -10.14 3.86
C LEU A 296 7.28 -10.43 2.56
N MET A 297 6.57 -9.47 1.98
CA MET A 297 5.93 -9.66 0.67
C MET A 297 6.97 -9.85 -0.45
N ILE A 298 8.12 -9.17 -0.37
CA ILE A 298 9.07 -9.02 -1.47
C ILE A 298 10.32 -9.87 -1.25
N THR A 299 11.00 -9.68 -0.13
CA THR A 299 12.38 -10.15 0.08
C THR A 299 12.55 -11.68 0.02
N PRO A 300 11.68 -12.50 0.63
CA PRO A 300 11.87 -13.95 0.59
C PRO A 300 11.84 -14.54 -0.82
N GLY A 301 10.96 -14.03 -1.69
CA GLY A 301 10.86 -14.51 -3.08
C GLY A 301 12.04 -14.06 -3.97
N THR A 302 12.74 -12.97 -3.61
CA THR A 302 13.84 -12.41 -4.40
C THR A 302 15.21 -12.79 -3.88
N LEU A 303 15.47 -12.52 -2.60
CA LEU A 303 16.79 -12.71 -2.01
C LEU A 303 16.98 -14.10 -1.36
N LYS A 304 15.88 -14.85 -1.17
CA LYS A 304 15.89 -16.18 -0.56
C LYS A 304 16.75 -16.21 0.72
N GLU A 305 17.78 -17.05 0.77
CA GLU A 305 18.69 -17.18 1.91
C GLU A 305 19.65 -15.98 2.09
N ASN A 306 19.79 -15.11 1.08
CA ASN A 306 20.68 -13.94 1.13
C ASN A 306 19.98 -12.68 1.70
N GLY A 307 18.70 -12.76 2.02
CA GLY A 307 17.98 -11.66 2.65
C GLY A 307 18.35 -11.49 4.12
N GLY A 308 18.14 -10.31 4.65
CA GLY A 308 18.39 -10.02 6.06
C GLY A 308 17.92 -8.60 6.43
N TYR A 309 17.81 -8.34 7.73
CA TYR A 309 17.57 -6.98 8.23
C TYR A 309 18.91 -6.34 8.58
N GLY A 310 19.27 -5.29 7.84
CA GLY A 310 20.50 -4.57 8.02
C GLY A 310 20.32 -3.04 8.09
N LEU A 311 21.45 -2.34 8.12
CA LEU A 311 21.45 -0.87 8.11
C LEU A 311 20.86 -0.29 6.82
N VAL A 312 20.90 -1.03 5.71
CA VAL A 312 20.39 -0.59 4.41
C VAL A 312 18.85 -0.52 4.45
N GLU A 313 18.19 -1.55 4.96
CA GLU A 313 16.73 -1.63 5.07
C GLU A 313 16.20 -0.54 6.00
N PHE A 314 16.80 -0.38 7.19
CA PHE A 314 16.41 0.69 8.11
C PHE A 314 16.76 2.08 7.58
N GLY A 315 17.90 2.24 6.92
CA GLY A 315 18.33 3.50 6.32
C GLY A 315 17.38 3.96 5.22
N THR A 316 16.99 3.07 4.32
CA THR A 316 16.03 3.37 3.25
C THR A 316 14.65 3.72 3.81
N MET A 317 14.16 2.98 4.82
CA MET A 317 12.91 3.31 5.52
C MET A 317 12.94 4.73 6.09
N LEU A 318 14.02 5.11 6.76
CA LEU A 318 14.18 6.44 7.36
C LEU A 318 14.28 7.55 6.30
N ILE A 319 15.00 7.31 5.20
CA ILE A 319 15.13 8.28 4.10
C ILE A 319 13.77 8.54 3.44
N TYR A 320 13.07 7.49 3.03
CA TYR A 320 11.76 7.65 2.39
C TYR A 320 10.69 8.16 3.35
N GLY A 321 10.69 7.69 4.58
CA GLY A 321 9.76 8.17 5.63
C GLY A 321 10.01 9.63 5.98
N GLY A 322 11.28 10.03 6.16
CA GLY A 322 11.64 11.41 6.45
C GLY A 322 11.37 12.37 5.28
N ALA A 323 11.59 11.92 4.04
CA ALA A 323 11.28 12.73 2.87
C ALA A 323 9.76 12.91 2.64
N PHE A 324 8.94 11.94 3.09
CA PHE A 324 7.48 12.03 2.99
C PHE A 324 6.89 13.00 4.02
N LEU A 325 7.45 13.08 5.23
CA LEU A 325 6.98 13.95 6.33
C LEU A 325 7.40 15.40 6.15
#